data_98752190e51b4c66d375e039b1b2066a
#
_entry.id   98752190e51b4c66d375e039b1b2066a
#
_cell.length_a   1.000
_cell.length_b   1.000
_cell.length_c   1.000
_cell.angle_alpha   90.00
_cell.angle_beta   90.00
_cell.angle_gamma   90.00
#
_symmetry.space_group_name_H-M   'P 1'
#
loop_
_entity.id
_entity.type
_entity.pdbx_description
1 polymer ?
#
loop_
_entity_poly.entity_id
_entity_poly.type
_entity_poly.pdbx_seq_one_letter_code
_entity_poly.pdbx_strand_id
1 'polypeptide(L)'
;MKPSLSEIYVHPIKSTRGIEVSSAQVVDSGLAFDRMMMLADPDGRFVTAREMLQLVLFQTALLPDGVVIHSPDGDSIAVFYRDFTQRAPSEVWGNHFASLVAPETVNLWLSEKLGRALCLRWTGFHSERRVEGHAEQPLSYADGYPLLLISAASLDALQQRCSQPLTMRQFRPNLVVRDTEPFAEDSWKVIRIGEVIFDVVKPCGRCILTTVNPADGTLHNQREPLHTLTQFRRYGNDVDFGQNLIARNQGLVRLDMPVEVLETAEPRVYADNAHPLPAHTHEERLEPLHSVLIETHGIASEDIAFTGNNHHTLLDQLEAHNVPIPSSCRAGLCGTCRVTLLSGEVTALTNSAVRGDKILACSCIPRTNLQLKLRRKVRE
;
A
#
# COMPACT_ATOMS: atom_id res chain seq x y z
N MET A 1 -8.83 -28.98 12.72
CA MET A 1 -7.40 -29.15 12.29
C MET A 1 -6.59 -28.07 12.99
N LYS A 2 -5.28 -28.21 13.14
CA LYS A 2 -4.45 -27.11 13.69
C LYS A 2 -4.10 -26.14 12.56
N PRO A 3 -4.10 -24.82 12.79
CA PRO A 3 -3.69 -23.85 11.79
C PRO A 3 -2.28 -24.16 11.25
N SER A 4 -2.09 -23.99 9.95
CA SER A 4 -0.80 -24.23 9.29
C SER A 4 -0.53 -23.17 8.21
N LEU A 5 0.75 -22.95 7.90
CA LEU A 5 1.18 -22.03 6.86
C LEU A 5 0.92 -22.63 5.47
N SER A 6 0.07 -21.99 4.68
CA SER A 6 -0.34 -22.50 3.35
C SER A 6 0.35 -21.82 2.18
N GLU A 7 0.68 -20.53 2.31
CA GLU A 7 1.35 -19.76 1.26
C GLU A 7 2.35 -18.78 1.87
N ILE A 8 3.46 -18.58 1.17
CA ILE A 8 4.49 -17.60 1.53
C ILE A 8 4.77 -16.73 0.31
N TYR A 9 4.67 -15.41 0.46
CA TYR A 9 4.95 -14.45 -0.59
C TYR A 9 6.07 -13.51 -0.22
N VAL A 10 7.00 -13.32 -1.15
CA VAL A 10 8.05 -12.31 -1.09
C VAL A 10 7.81 -11.32 -2.22
N HIS A 11 7.92 -10.03 -1.93
CA HIS A 11 7.72 -8.95 -2.89
C HIS A 11 9.01 -8.14 -3.03
N PRO A 12 9.99 -8.55 -3.84
CA PRO A 12 11.34 -7.94 -3.81
C PRO A 12 11.34 -6.44 -4.11
N ILE A 13 10.49 -6.01 -5.04
CA ILE A 13 10.31 -4.61 -5.39
C ILE A 13 8.92 -4.15 -4.93
N LYS A 14 8.87 -3.00 -4.25
CA LYS A 14 7.60 -2.39 -3.82
C LYS A 14 6.66 -2.22 -5.01
N SER A 15 5.37 -2.58 -4.83
CA SER A 15 4.30 -2.48 -5.81
C SER A 15 4.33 -3.45 -7.00
N THR A 16 5.41 -4.19 -7.24
CA THR A 16 5.46 -5.22 -8.29
C THR A 16 4.82 -6.52 -7.82
N ARG A 17 4.68 -7.48 -8.71
CA ARG A 17 4.10 -8.81 -8.43
C ARG A 17 4.93 -9.56 -7.39
N GLY A 18 4.25 -10.22 -6.44
CA GLY A 18 4.89 -11.09 -5.46
C GLY A 18 5.31 -12.43 -6.04
N ILE A 19 6.35 -13.00 -5.46
CA ILE A 19 6.87 -14.34 -5.73
C ILE A 19 6.32 -15.27 -4.64
N GLU A 20 5.70 -16.36 -5.03
CA GLU A 20 5.33 -17.44 -4.12
C GLU A 20 6.53 -18.37 -3.92
N VAL A 21 6.83 -18.68 -2.66
CA VAL A 21 7.97 -19.51 -2.29
C VAL A 21 7.54 -20.60 -1.31
N SER A 22 8.23 -21.74 -1.31
CA SER A 22 7.96 -22.84 -0.37
C SER A 22 8.58 -22.62 1.01
N SER A 23 9.57 -21.74 1.10
CA SER A 23 10.24 -21.37 2.36
C SER A 23 10.84 -19.98 2.27
N ALA A 24 10.97 -19.31 3.41
CA ALA A 24 11.59 -18.00 3.50
C ALA A 24 12.35 -17.84 4.82
N GLN A 25 13.47 -17.15 4.78
CA GLN A 25 14.20 -16.75 5.97
C GLN A 25 13.56 -15.50 6.55
N VAL A 26 13.16 -15.56 7.81
CA VAL A 26 12.75 -14.38 8.59
C VAL A 26 14.00 -13.69 9.10
N VAL A 27 14.11 -12.41 8.82
CA VAL A 27 15.17 -11.51 9.29
C VAL A 27 14.53 -10.34 10.04
N ASP A 28 15.32 -9.45 10.62
CA ASP A 28 14.81 -8.36 11.44
C ASP A 28 13.83 -7.44 10.67
N SER A 29 14.02 -7.25 9.38
CA SER A 29 13.15 -6.40 8.54
C SER A 29 11.96 -7.13 7.89
N GLY A 30 11.67 -8.39 8.26
CA GLY A 30 10.58 -9.22 7.71
C GLY A 30 11.09 -10.47 7.02
N LEU A 31 10.54 -10.87 5.87
CA LEU A 31 11.12 -11.93 5.05
C LEU A 31 12.35 -11.40 4.31
N ALA A 32 13.39 -12.21 4.20
CA ALA A 32 14.52 -11.89 3.36
C ALA A 32 14.06 -11.56 1.94
N PHE A 33 14.65 -10.54 1.35
CA PHE A 33 14.34 -9.99 0.02
C PHE A 33 12.98 -9.26 -0.10
N ASP A 34 12.16 -9.19 0.95
CA ASP A 34 10.85 -8.56 0.88
C ASP A 34 10.95 -7.03 0.89
N ARG A 35 10.39 -6.39 -0.15
CA ARG A 35 10.35 -4.93 -0.37
C ARG A 35 11.69 -4.22 -0.13
N MET A 36 12.80 -4.89 -0.42
CA MET A 36 14.14 -4.30 -0.31
C MET A 36 14.43 -3.29 -1.42
N MET A 37 13.65 -3.30 -2.49
CA MET A 37 13.76 -2.36 -3.60
C MET A 37 12.45 -1.61 -3.82
N MET A 38 12.55 -0.40 -4.39
CA MET A 38 11.40 0.41 -4.81
C MET A 38 11.75 1.20 -6.06
N LEU A 39 10.73 1.60 -6.81
CA LEU A 39 10.86 2.63 -7.82
C LEU A 39 10.67 4.01 -7.18
N ALA A 40 11.45 4.97 -7.64
CA ALA A 40 11.35 6.36 -7.21
C ALA A 40 11.53 7.30 -8.41
N ASP A 41 11.00 8.51 -8.28
CA ASP A 41 11.35 9.62 -9.17
C ASP A 41 12.85 9.94 -9.05
N PRO A 42 13.43 10.70 -10.01
CA PRO A 42 14.82 11.14 -9.93
C PRO A 42 15.16 11.82 -8.59
N ASP A 43 14.20 12.57 -8.02
CA ASP A 43 14.35 13.25 -6.72
C ASP A 43 14.28 12.30 -5.50
N GLY A 44 14.04 11.02 -5.73
CA GLY A 44 14.00 9.99 -4.69
C GLY A 44 12.65 9.77 -4.01
N ARG A 45 11.59 10.44 -4.44
CA ARG A 45 10.22 10.18 -3.98
C ARG A 45 9.74 8.83 -4.52
N PHE A 46 9.21 7.99 -3.64
CA PHE A 46 8.74 6.67 -4.01
C PHE A 46 7.55 6.70 -4.99
N VAL A 47 7.56 5.75 -5.93
CA VAL A 47 6.49 5.52 -6.92
C VAL A 47 5.80 4.18 -6.61
N THR A 48 4.48 4.16 -6.67
CA THR A 48 3.69 2.97 -6.32
C THR A 48 2.65 2.62 -7.36
N ALA A 49 2.11 1.41 -7.29
CA ALA A 49 0.99 0.98 -8.10
C ALA A 49 -0.34 1.74 -7.80
N ARG A 50 -0.38 2.64 -6.80
CA ARG A 50 -1.53 3.55 -6.61
C ARG A 50 -1.60 4.62 -7.70
N GLU A 51 -0.45 5.04 -8.22
CA GLU A 51 -0.33 6.04 -9.29
C GLU A 51 0.07 5.41 -10.64
N MET A 52 0.69 4.22 -10.62
CA MET A 52 1.20 3.53 -11.80
C MET A 52 0.77 2.05 -11.75
N LEU A 53 -0.49 1.79 -12.10
CA LEU A 53 -1.15 0.49 -11.95
C LEU A 53 -0.38 -0.65 -12.60
N GLN A 54 0.24 -0.40 -13.74
CA GLN A 54 1.01 -1.39 -14.51
C GLN A 54 2.18 -2.00 -13.72
N LEU A 55 2.61 -1.41 -12.59
CA LEU A 55 3.67 -1.99 -11.74
C LEU A 55 3.31 -3.37 -11.22
N VAL A 56 2.03 -3.68 -10.99
CA VAL A 56 1.61 -5.00 -10.52
C VAL A 56 1.86 -6.12 -11.53
N LEU A 57 2.09 -5.77 -12.80
CA LEU A 57 2.36 -6.72 -13.88
C LEU A 57 3.85 -7.08 -13.99
N PHE A 58 4.74 -6.23 -13.46
CA PHE A 58 6.16 -6.51 -13.44
C PHE A 58 6.46 -7.67 -12.48
N GLN A 59 7.21 -8.65 -12.97
CA GLN A 59 7.59 -9.84 -12.21
C GLN A 59 9.06 -9.75 -11.82
N THR A 60 9.40 -10.41 -10.73
CA THR A 60 10.79 -10.44 -10.24
C THR A 60 11.21 -11.88 -10.02
N ALA A 61 12.40 -12.25 -10.45
CA ALA A 61 13.08 -13.50 -10.07
C ALA A 61 14.29 -13.19 -9.22
N LEU A 62 14.46 -13.96 -8.14
CA LEU A 62 15.62 -13.81 -7.25
C LEU A 62 16.85 -14.50 -7.86
N LEU A 63 17.98 -13.82 -7.79
CA LEU A 63 19.31 -14.37 -8.06
C LEU A 63 20.09 -14.44 -6.74
N PRO A 64 21.17 -15.24 -6.66
CA PRO A 64 22.02 -15.30 -5.46
C PRO A 64 22.58 -13.93 -5.04
N ASP A 65 22.85 -13.06 -6.01
CA ASP A 65 23.51 -11.76 -5.82
C ASP A 65 22.74 -10.59 -6.47
N GLY A 66 21.43 -10.76 -6.75
CA GLY A 66 20.62 -9.74 -7.39
C GLY A 66 19.19 -10.16 -7.68
N VAL A 67 18.58 -9.51 -8.67
CA VAL A 67 17.23 -9.83 -9.15
C VAL A 67 17.17 -9.71 -10.68
N VAL A 68 16.28 -10.47 -11.32
CA VAL A 68 15.83 -10.21 -12.69
C VAL A 68 14.47 -9.57 -12.64
N ILE A 69 14.26 -8.50 -13.37
CA ILE A 69 12.98 -7.81 -13.52
C ILE A 69 12.44 -8.14 -14.91
N HIS A 70 11.24 -8.68 -14.97
CA HIS A 70 10.54 -8.97 -16.22
C HIS A 70 9.40 -7.97 -16.40
N SER A 71 9.35 -7.32 -17.56
CA SER A 71 8.25 -6.46 -17.96
C SER A 71 7.11 -7.25 -18.61
N PRO A 72 5.88 -6.69 -18.68
CA PRO A 72 4.73 -7.40 -19.24
C PRO A 72 4.85 -7.76 -20.71
N ASP A 73 5.69 -7.04 -21.46
CA ASP A 73 5.95 -7.29 -22.90
C ASP A 73 6.95 -8.44 -23.15
N GLY A 74 7.43 -9.09 -22.09
CA GLY A 74 8.34 -10.25 -22.16
C GLY A 74 9.82 -9.90 -22.14
N ASP A 75 10.18 -8.61 -22.08
CA ASP A 75 11.56 -8.19 -21.95
C ASP A 75 12.04 -8.29 -20.48
N SER A 76 13.36 -8.29 -20.26
CA SER A 76 13.90 -8.44 -18.91
C SER A 76 15.26 -7.79 -18.74
N ILE A 77 15.57 -7.40 -17.50
CA ILE A 77 16.87 -6.88 -17.10
C ILE A 77 17.29 -7.48 -15.76
N ALA A 78 18.59 -7.86 -15.67
CA ALA A 78 19.20 -8.28 -14.40
C ALA A 78 19.85 -7.07 -13.73
N VAL A 79 19.73 -7.01 -12.40
CA VAL A 79 20.44 -6.03 -11.58
C VAL A 79 21.08 -6.74 -10.38
N PHE A 80 22.37 -6.52 -10.16
CA PHE A 80 23.13 -7.16 -9.12
C PHE A 80 23.40 -6.21 -7.96
N TYR A 81 23.43 -6.74 -6.74
CA TYR A 81 23.63 -5.90 -5.55
C TYR A 81 24.97 -5.15 -5.57
N ARG A 82 26.02 -5.73 -6.18
CA ARG A 82 27.34 -5.10 -6.33
C ARG A 82 27.33 -3.85 -7.21
N ASP A 83 26.32 -3.70 -8.07
CA ASP A 83 26.24 -2.58 -9.02
C ASP A 83 25.58 -1.34 -8.43
N PHE A 84 25.00 -1.45 -7.22
CA PHE A 84 24.45 -0.33 -6.48
C PHE A 84 25.55 0.42 -5.72
N THR A 85 26.29 1.27 -6.38
CA THR A 85 27.48 1.95 -5.83
C THR A 85 27.22 3.38 -5.35
N GLN A 86 26.14 4.01 -5.79
CA GLN A 86 25.81 5.39 -5.46
C GLN A 86 24.69 5.47 -4.43
N ARG A 87 24.82 6.40 -3.48
CA ARG A 87 23.76 6.73 -2.52
C ARG A 87 23.08 8.03 -2.92
N ALA A 88 21.77 8.09 -2.77
CA ALA A 88 21.00 9.30 -3.00
C ALA A 88 19.85 9.41 -1.99
N PRO A 89 19.36 10.63 -1.73
CA PRO A 89 18.18 10.85 -0.90
C PRO A 89 16.97 10.06 -1.43
N SER A 90 16.17 9.55 -0.53
CA SER A 90 14.91 8.87 -0.81
C SER A 90 13.87 9.22 0.22
N GLU A 91 12.60 9.14 -0.17
CA GLU A 91 11.46 9.44 0.67
C GLU A 91 10.39 8.36 0.52
N VAL A 92 9.83 7.90 1.65
CA VAL A 92 8.64 7.04 1.70
C VAL A 92 7.74 7.51 2.84
N TRP A 93 6.54 7.97 2.51
CA TRP A 93 5.54 8.45 3.49
C TRP A 93 6.06 9.53 4.45
N GLY A 94 6.81 10.51 3.91
CA GLY A 94 7.41 11.58 4.70
C GLY A 94 8.65 11.16 5.52
N ASN A 95 9.08 9.91 5.44
CA ASN A 95 10.35 9.45 6.03
C ASN A 95 11.46 9.67 5.01
N HIS A 96 12.46 10.50 5.36
CA HIS A 96 13.62 10.79 4.54
C HIS A 96 14.82 9.97 5.00
N PHE A 97 15.51 9.34 4.07
CA PHE A 97 16.68 8.48 4.31
C PHE A 97 17.55 8.39 3.05
N ALA A 98 18.70 7.73 3.13
CA ALA A 98 19.53 7.45 1.97
C ALA A 98 19.31 6.04 1.45
N SER A 99 19.25 5.89 0.12
CA SER A 99 19.17 4.61 -0.58
C SER A 99 20.28 4.45 -1.59
N LEU A 100 20.58 3.22 -1.96
CA LEU A 100 21.45 2.89 -3.06
C LEU A 100 20.68 2.96 -4.39
N VAL A 101 21.32 3.49 -5.43
CA VAL A 101 20.74 3.71 -6.76
C VAL A 101 21.23 2.64 -7.72
N ALA A 102 20.32 2.05 -8.48
CA ALA A 102 20.67 1.11 -9.53
C ALA A 102 21.51 1.77 -10.65
N PRO A 103 22.26 1.00 -11.44
CA PRO A 103 22.95 1.51 -12.62
C PRO A 103 22.03 2.26 -13.58
N GLU A 104 22.59 3.24 -14.29
CA GLU A 104 21.84 4.05 -15.25
C GLU A 104 21.13 3.20 -16.31
N THR A 105 21.75 2.12 -16.78
CA THR A 105 21.18 1.18 -17.74
C THR A 105 19.87 0.56 -17.26
N VAL A 106 19.78 0.21 -15.96
CA VAL A 106 18.58 -0.33 -15.35
C VAL A 106 17.52 0.75 -15.22
N ASN A 107 17.92 1.96 -14.82
CA ASN A 107 17.00 3.10 -14.65
C ASN A 107 16.42 3.54 -16.01
N LEU A 108 17.21 3.59 -17.06
CA LEU A 108 16.76 3.90 -18.43
C LEU A 108 15.79 2.84 -18.94
N TRP A 109 16.10 1.55 -18.77
CA TRP A 109 15.21 0.46 -19.17
C TRP A 109 13.85 0.54 -18.46
N LEU A 110 13.84 0.75 -17.13
CA LEU A 110 12.61 0.92 -16.36
C LEU A 110 11.83 2.16 -16.80
N SER A 111 12.54 3.26 -17.08
CA SER A 111 11.93 4.51 -17.53
C SER A 111 11.27 4.35 -18.91
N GLU A 112 11.90 3.62 -19.81
CA GLU A 112 11.35 3.29 -21.13
C GLU A 112 10.09 2.43 -21.01
N LYS A 113 10.16 1.33 -20.23
CA LYS A 113 9.03 0.40 -20.04
C LYS A 113 7.84 1.04 -19.34
N LEU A 114 8.07 2.03 -18.51
CA LEU A 114 7.04 2.69 -17.71
C LEU A 114 6.63 4.07 -18.23
N GLY A 115 7.30 4.58 -19.27
CA GLY A 115 6.99 5.86 -19.90
C GLY A 115 7.22 7.08 -19.01
N ARG A 116 8.06 6.97 -17.97
CA ARG A 116 8.35 8.04 -17.00
C ARG A 116 9.79 7.88 -16.50
N ALA A 117 10.47 8.99 -16.24
CA ALA A 117 11.80 8.97 -15.63
C ALA A 117 11.74 8.36 -14.22
N LEU A 118 12.41 7.24 -14.02
CA LEU A 118 12.39 6.47 -12.78
C LEU A 118 13.79 5.95 -12.43
N CYS A 119 14.00 5.77 -11.13
CA CYS A 119 15.19 5.14 -10.57
C CYS A 119 14.81 3.96 -9.69
N LEU A 120 15.46 2.81 -9.87
CA LEU A 120 15.36 1.72 -8.92
C LEU A 120 16.25 2.03 -7.71
N ARG A 121 15.67 1.94 -6.52
CA ARG A 121 16.33 2.20 -5.24
C ARG A 121 16.39 0.90 -4.44
N TRP A 122 17.49 0.70 -3.73
CA TRP A 122 17.72 -0.44 -2.86
C TRP A 122 18.09 0.03 -1.44
N THR A 123 17.52 -0.63 -0.42
CA THR A 123 17.83 -0.32 1.01
C THR A 123 19.28 -0.62 1.39
N GLY A 124 19.97 -1.42 0.59
CA GLY A 124 21.16 -2.14 1.06
C GLY A 124 20.73 -3.35 1.90
N PHE A 125 21.70 -3.99 2.53
CA PHE A 125 21.47 -5.11 3.45
C PHE A 125 20.88 -4.64 4.81
N HIS A 126 20.99 -3.35 5.13
CA HIS A 126 20.51 -2.75 6.36
C HIS A 126 19.70 -1.51 6.03
N SER A 127 18.39 -1.56 6.30
CA SER A 127 17.50 -0.42 6.12
C SER A 127 17.69 0.61 7.23
N GLU A 128 17.72 1.89 6.88
CA GLU A 128 17.71 3.01 7.83
C GLU A 128 16.29 3.31 8.35
N ARG A 129 15.24 2.81 7.67
CA ARG A 129 13.85 3.00 8.10
C ARG A 129 13.53 2.15 9.32
N ARG A 130 12.60 2.66 10.13
CA ARG A 130 12.08 1.96 11.33
C ARG A 130 10.56 1.92 11.29
N VAL A 131 10.00 0.92 11.97
CA VAL A 131 8.55 0.85 12.20
C VAL A 131 8.15 1.97 13.17
N GLU A 132 7.08 2.70 12.84
CA GLU A 132 6.57 3.76 13.70
C GLU A 132 6.16 3.18 15.07
N GLY A 133 6.64 3.79 16.15
CA GLY A 133 6.45 3.30 17.52
C GLY A 133 7.36 2.14 17.93
N HIS A 134 8.21 1.62 17.03
CA HIS A 134 9.15 0.52 17.30
C HIS A 134 10.56 0.88 16.80
N ALA A 135 11.27 1.74 17.53
CA ALA A 135 12.55 2.32 17.09
C ALA A 135 13.65 1.30 16.77
N GLU A 136 13.62 0.14 17.42
CA GLU A 136 14.59 -0.95 17.21
C GLU A 136 14.23 -1.84 16.00
N GLN A 137 13.00 -1.74 15.48
CA GLN A 137 12.51 -2.60 14.43
C GLN A 137 12.84 -2.03 13.04
N PRO A 138 13.77 -2.62 12.27
CA PRO A 138 14.05 -2.20 10.90
C PRO A 138 12.82 -2.41 9.99
N LEU A 139 12.67 -1.53 9.02
CA LEU A 139 11.63 -1.62 8.00
C LEU A 139 12.24 -1.42 6.62
N SER A 140 12.01 -2.36 5.70
CA SER A 140 12.33 -2.20 4.28
C SER A 140 11.42 -1.14 3.61
N TYR A 141 11.14 -1.21 2.33
CA TYR A 141 10.18 -0.31 1.69
C TYR A 141 8.71 -0.73 1.88
N ALA A 142 8.41 -1.62 2.81
CA ALA A 142 7.04 -1.90 3.22
C ALA A 142 6.35 -0.61 3.76
N ASP A 143 5.03 -0.55 3.69
CA ASP A 143 4.29 0.67 4.04
C ASP A 143 4.43 1.03 5.52
N GLY A 144 4.15 0.11 6.43
CA GLY A 144 4.21 0.39 7.87
C GLY A 144 4.79 -0.72 8.71
N TYR A 145 4.65 -1.97 8.29
CA TYR A 145 5.09 -3.15 9.05
C TYR A 145 5.84 -4.14 8.16
N PRO A 146 6.78 -4.93 8.72
CA PRO A 146 7.62 -5.84 7.95
C PRO A 146 6.85 -7.03 7.37
N LEU A 147 5.77 -7.47 8.00
CA LEU A 147 5.03 -8.67 7.61
C LEU A 147 3.53 -8.46 7.67
N LEU A 148 2.82 -9.12 6.76
CA LEU A 148 1.36 -9.21 6.72
C LEU A 148 0.94 -10.68 6.68
N LEU A 149 0.07 -11.07 7.62
CA LEU A 149 -0.55 -12.38 7.68
C LEU A 149 -2.04 -12.26 7.37
N ILE A 150 -2.56 -13.20 6.57
CA ILE A 150 -3.99 -13.32 6.26
C ILE A 150 -4.39 -14.80 6.36
N SER A 151 -5.59 -15.08 6.88
CA SER A 151 -6.17 -16.41 6.83
C SER A 151 -6.86 -16.68 5.49
N ALA A 152 -6.70 -17.87 4.93
CA ALA A 152 -7.43 -18.31 3.75
C ALA A 152 -8.94 -18.30 3.99
N ALA A 153 -9.39 -18.75 5.17
CA ALA A 153 -10.80 -18.71 5.55
C ALA A 153 -11.37 -17.27 5.60
N SER A 154 -10.54 -16.29 5.96
CA SER A 154 -10.94 -14.87 5.94
C SER A 154 -11.14 -14.37 4.50
N LEU A 155 -10.30 -14.81 3.56
CA LEU A 155 -10.48 -14.50 2.14
C LEU A 155 -11.76 -15.17 1.60
N ASP A 156 -12.02 -16.43 1.95
CA ASP A 156 -13.23 -17.14 1.54
C ASP A 156 -14.50 -16.45 2.06
N ALA A 157 -14.49 -16.00 3.31
CA ALA A 157 -15.61 -15.25 3.90
C ALA A 157 -15.82 -13.88 3.23
N LEU A 158 -14.74 -13.22 2.81
CA LEU A 158 -14.82 -12.00 2.01
C LEU A 158 -15.35 -12.29 0.60
N GLN A 159 -14.88 -13.37 -0.05
CA GLN A 159 -15.33 -13.79 -1.37
C GLN A 159 -16.84 -14.07 -1.40
N GLN A 160 -17.39 -14.68 -0.35
CA GLN A 160 -18.85 -14.94 -0.24
C GLN A 160 -19.68 -13.64 -0.22
N ARG A 161 -19.09 -12.53 0.19
CA ARG A 161 -19.74 -11.20 0.25
C ARG A 161 -19.44 -10.34 -0.97
N CYS A 162 -18.40 -10.66 -1.71
CA CYS A 162 -17.93 -9.90 -2.86
C CYS A 162 -18.42 -10.55 -4.16
N SER A 163 -19.02 -9.77 -5.04
CA SER A 163 -19.55 -10.26 -6.34
C SER A 163 -18.45 -10.58 -7.37
N GLN A 164 -17.21 -10.17 -7.09
CA GLN A 164 -16.08 -10.31 -8.00
C GLN A 164 -15.12 -11.37 -7.48
N PRO A 165 -14.47 -12.13 -8.37
CA PRO A 165 -13.46 -13.09 -7.96
C PRO A 165 -12.27 -12.39 -7.31
N LEU A 166 -11.87 -12.88 -6.13
CA LEU A 166 -10.76 -12.38 -5.36
C LEU A 166 -9.59 -13.36 -5.37
N THR A 167 -8.40 -12.81 -5.23
CA THR A 167 -7.18 -13.59 -5.05
C THR A 167 -6.40 -13.08 -3.84
N MET A 168 -5.70 -13.97 -3.15
CA MET A 168 -4.82 -13.58 -2.03
C MET A 168 -3.77 -12.53 -2.46
N ARG A 169 -3.31 -12.61 -3.72
CA ARG A 169 -2.31 -11.70 -4.31
C ARG A 169 -2.72 -10.22 -4.32
N GLN A 170 -4.03 -9.90 -4.36
CA GLN A 170 -4.52 -8.51 -4.27
C GLN A 170 -4.19 -7.86 -2.93
N PHE A 171 -4.14 -8.65 -1.87
CA PHE A 171 -3.87 -8.19 -0.51
C PHE A 171 -2.39 -8.15 -0.16
N ARG A 172 -1.53 -8.78 -1.00
CA ARG A 172 -0.07 -8.77 -0.88
C ARG A 172 0.44 -9.23 0.50
N PRO A 173 -0.07 -10.36 1.05
CA PRO A 173 0.44 -10.90 2.29
C PRO A 173 1.86 -11.42 2.12
N ASN A 174 2.53 -11.64 3.27
CA ASN A 174 3.76 -12.43 3.34
C ASN A 174 3.46 -13.87 3.73
N LEU A 175 2.52 -14.06 4.66
CA LEU A 175 2.15 -15.35 5.24
C LEU A 175 0.65 -15.56 5.09
N VAL A 176 0.25 -16.70 4.55
CA VAL A 176 -1.15 -17.12 4.48
C VAL A 176 -1.30 -18.37 5.32
N VAL A 177 -2.31 -18.37 6.21
CA VAL A 177 -2.61 -19.50 7.07
C VAL A 177 -3.92 -20.17 6.66
N ARG A 178 -3.99 -21.49 6.80
CA ARG A 178 -5.19 -22.29 6.55
C ARG A 178 -5.63 -23.01 7.83
N ASP A 179 -6.75 -23.71 7.72
CA ASP A 179 -7.34 -24.51 8.82
C ASP A 179 -7.70 -23.64 10.03
N THR A 180 -8.26 -22.47 9.78
CA THR A 180 -8.78 -21.53 10.78
C THR A 180 -10.25 -21.26 10.55
N GLU A 181 -10.93 -20.72 11.55
CA GLU A 181 -12.19 -20.01 11.34
C GLU A 181 -11.93 -18.68 10.63
N PRO A 182 -12.92 -18.13 9.89
CA PRO A 182 -12.80 -16.80 9.30
C PRO A 182 -12.48 -15.74 10.34
N PHE A 183 -11.50 -14.90 10.04
CA PHE A 183 -11.03 -13.80 10.90
C PHE A 183 -10.47 -14.25 12.28
N ALA A 184 -10.09 -15.51 12.43
CA ALA A 184 -9.47 -15.99 13.66
C ALA A 184 -8.19 -15.22 14.02
N GLU A 185 -7.44 -14.78 12.99
CA GLU A 185 -6.23 -13.98 13.13
C GLU A 185 -6.46 -12.63 13.84
N ASP A 186 -7.69 -12.14 13.92
CA ASP A 186 -8.02 -10.87 14.58
C ASP A 186 -7.85 -10.95 16.13
N SER A 187 -7.99 -12.15 16.68
CA SER A 187 -7.83 -12.40 18.11
C SER A 187 -6.43 -12.83 18.53
N TRP A 188 -5.52 -13.01 17.58
CA TRP A 188 -4.16 -13.44 17.89
C TRP A 188 -3.32 -12.26 18.36
N LYS A 189 -2.52 -12.49 19.41
CA LYS A 189 -1.59 -11.49 19.95
C LYS A 189 -0.13 -11.92 19.79
N VAL A 190 0.17 -13.19 20.04
CA VAL A 190 1.49 -13.79 19.80
C VAL A 190 1.30 -15.14 19.14
N ILE A 191 2.03 -15.38 18.06
CA ILE A 191 2.01 -16.67 17.36
C ILE A 191 3.43 -17.21 17.18
N ARG A 192 3.53 -18.53 16.98
CA ARG A 192 4.77 -19.21 16.64
C ARG A 192 4.59 -20.02 15.36
N ILE A 193 5.55 -19.90 14.43
CA ILE A 193 5.63 -20.71 13.22
C ILE A 193 7.03 -21.32 13.18
N GLY A 194 7.14 -22.63 13.38
CA GLY A 194 8.43 -23.27 13.61
C GLY A 194 9.12 -22.74 14.86
N GLU A 195 10.31 -22.17 14.70
CA GLU A 195 11.07 -21.57 15.81
C GLU A 195 10.85 -20.04 15.90
N VAL A 196 10.15 -19.44 14.93
CA VAL A 196 9.97 -17.99 14.89
C VAL A 196 8.71 -17.58 15.65
N ILE A 197 8.88 -16.63 16.56
CA ILE A 197 7.79 -16.02 17.32
C ILE A 197 7.48 -14.64 16.71
N PHE A 198 6.19 -14.37 16.52
CA PHE A 198 5.71 -13.13 15.95
C PHE A 198 4.74 -12.44 16.91
N ASP A 199 4.92 -11.14 17.08
CA ASP A 199 3.90 -10.25 17.63
C ASP A 199 2.90 -9.91 16.53
N VAL A 200 1.62 -10.09 16.80
CA VAL A 200 0.51 -9.59 15.99
C VAL A 200 0.19 -8.20 16.51
N VAL A 201 0.66 -7.20 15.77
CA VAL A 201 0.73 -5.81 16.30
C VAL A 201 -0.58 -5.08 16.15
N LYS A 202 -1.16 -5.14 14.97
CA LYS A 202 -2.46 -4.51 14.67
C LYS A 202 -3.05 -5.00 13.36
N PRO A 203 -4.39 -4.85 13.16
CA PRO A 203 -5.01 -5.07 11.86
C PRO A 203 -4.38 -4.22 10.76
N CYS A 204 -4.34 -4.78 9.56
CA CYS A 204 -3.82 -4.08 8.38
C CYS A 204 -4.90 -3.26 7.71
N GLY A 205 -4.80 -1.93 7.80
CA GLY A 205 -5.66 -1.00 7.07
C GLY A 205 -5.46 -1.13 5.56
N ARG A 206 -6.55 -1.31 4.83
CA ARG A 206 -6.52 -1.54 3.37
C ARG A 206 -6.74 -0.24 2.60
N CYS A 207 -6.06 -0.11 1.48
CA CYS A 207 -6.13 1.05 0.60
C CYS A 207 -6.58 0.63 -0.81
N ILE A 208 -6.70 1.61 -1.70
CA ILE A 208 -7.13 1.43 -3.10
C ILE A 208 -6.31 0.37 -3.87
N LEU A 209 -5.06 0.10 -3.48
CA LEU A 209 -4.23 -0.89 -4.15
C LEU A 209 -4.86 -2.30 -4.16
N THR A 210 -5.68 -2.65 -3.17
CA THR A 210 -6.39 -3.93 -3.14
C THR A 210 -7.45 -4.06 -4.23
N THR A 211 -7.85 -2.96 -4.86
CA THR A 211 -8.82 -2.95 -5.96
C THR A 211 -8.18 -3.10 -7.34
N VAL A 212 -6.84 -3.17 -7.41
CA VAL A 212 -6.11 -3.42 -8.64
C VAL A 212 -6.07 -4.91 -8.90
N ASN A 213 -6.55 -5.33 -10.06
CA ASN A 213 -6.45 -6.72 -10.51
C ASN A 213 -4.96 -7.07 -10.78
N PRO A 214 -4.36 -8.02 -10.06
CA PRO A 214 -2.94 -8.36 -10.24
C PRO A 214 -2.65 -9.10 -11.56
N ALA A 215 -3.67 -9.51 -12.31
CA ALA A 215 -3.50 -10.22 -13.57
C ALA A 215 -3.32 -9.29 -14.77
N ASP A 216 -4.02 -8.15 -14.77
CA ASP A 216 -4.06 -7.20 -15.90
C ASP A 216 -3.77 -5.74 -15.52
N GLY A 217 -3.64 -5.44 -14.23
CA GLY A 217 -3.34 -4.09 -13.74
C GLY A 217 -4.53 -3.13 -13.80
N THR A 218 -5.74 -3.60 -14.07
CA THR A 218 -6.92 -2.76 -14.12
C THR A 218 -7.49 -2.47 -12.74
N LEU A 219 -8.10 -1.31 -12.57
CA LEU A 219 -8.89 -1.00 -11.39
C LEU A 219 -10.28 -1.61 -11.51
N HIS A 220 -10.75 -2.21 -10.44
CA HIS A 220 -12.12 -2.69 -10.39
C HIS A 220 -13.12 -1.54 -10.36
N ASN A 221 -14.10 -1.53 -11.29
CA ASN A 221 -15.06 -0.43 -11.47
C ASN A 221 -15.84 -0.09 -10.19
N GLN A 222 -16.20 -1.08 -9.39
CA GLN A 222 -16.90 -0.90 -8.12
C GLN A 222 -15.96 -0.81 -6.92
N ARG A 223 -14.65 -0.73 -7.14
CA ARG A 223 -13.60 -0.69 -6.13
C ARG A 223 -13.62 -1.88 -5.17
N GLU A 224 -14.01 -3.06 -5.69
CA GLU A 224 -13.91 -4.29 -4.92
C GLU A 224 -12.45 -4.73 -4.78
N PRO A 225 -12.09 -5.38 -3.67
CA PRO A 225 -12.91 -5.79 -2.51
C PRO A 225 -13.06 -4.70 -1.45
N LEU A 226 -12.47 -3.53 -1.65
CA LEU A 226 -12.45 -2.48 -0.63
C LEU A 226 -13.87 -1.97 -0.31
N HIS A 227 -14.73 -1.89 -1.31
CA HIS A 227 -16.14 -1.54 -1.12
C HIS A 227 -16.84 -2.51 -0.17
N THR A 228 -16.76 -3.81 -0.44
CA THR A 228 -17.34 -4.83 0.44
C THR A 228 -16.74 -4.78 1.84
N LEU A 229 -15.42 -4.66 1.97
CA LEU A 229 -14.75 -4.56 3.28
C LEU A 229 -15.26 -3.37 4.11
N THR A 230 -15.59 -2.24 3.50
CA THR A 230 -16.12 -1.07 4.26
C THR A 230 -17.46 -1.35 4.93
N GLN A 231 -18.20 -2.34 4.49
CA GLN A 231 -19.51 -2.66 5.05
C GLN A 231 -19.41 -3.39 6.38
N PHE A 232 -18.35 -4.20 6.60
CA PHE A 232 -18.26 -5.04 7.80
C PHE A 232 -16.87 -5.08 8.47
N ARG A 233 -15.85 -4.40 7.89
CA ARG A 233 -14.48 -4.36 8.43
C ARG A 233 -13.98 -2.94 8.69
N ARG A 234 -14.89 -2.01 8.85
CA ARG A 234 -14.56 -0.60 9.13
C ARG A 234 -14.41 -0.36 10.63
N TYR A 235 -13.26 0.21 11.02
CA TYR A 235 -13.00 0.66 12.37
C TYR A 235 -12.47 2.11 12.32
N GLY A 236 -13.25 3.06 12.79
CA GLY A 236 -12.95 4.48 12.62
C GLY A 236 -12.78 4.86 11.15
N ASN A 237 -11.57 5.27 10.78
CA ASN A 237 -11.20 5.64 9.43
C ASN A 237 -10.50 4.50 8.65
N ASP A 238 -10.19 3.41 9.30
CA ASP A 238 -9.52 2.27 8.67
C ASP A 238 -10.53 1.23 8.17
N VAL A 239 -10.13 0.51 7.15
CA VAL A 239 -10.82 -0.67 6.62
C VAL A 239 -9.85 -1.83 6.74
N ASP A 240 -10.10 -2.72 7.65
CA ASP A 240 -9.13 -3.72 8.09
C ASP A 240 -9.29 -5.08 7.40
N PHE A 241 -8.17 -5.68 6.97
CA PHE A 241 -8.13 -7.07 6.50
C PHE A 241 -6.73 -7.66 6.65
N GLY A 242 -6.61 -8.73 7.45
CA GLY A 242 -5.34 -9.35 7.84
C GLY A 242 -4.61 -8.59 8.94
N GLN A 243 -3.49 -9.15 9.42
CA GLN A 243 -2.77 -8.69 10.59
C GLN A 243 -1.32 -8.35 10.28
N ASN A 244 -0.85 -7.19 10.73
CA ASN A 244 0.55 -6.80 10.67
C ASN A 244 1.34 -7.50 11.77
N LEU A 245 2.50 -8.06 11.40
CA LEU A 245 3.36 -8.79 12.30
C LEU A 245 4.76 -8.17 12.42
N ILE A 246 5.37 -8.37 13.60
CA ILE A 246 6.80 -8.17 13.85
C ILE A 246 7.37 -9.48 14.38
N ALA A 247 8.46 -9.95 13.81
CA ALA A 247 9.17 -11.13 14.32
C ALA A 247 10.04 -10.76 15.52
N ARG A 248 9.99 -11.58 16.58
CA ARG A 248 10.86 -11.42 17.77
C ARG A 248 12.24 -12.00 17.58
N ASN A 249 12.40 -12.93 16.64
CA ASN A 249 13.65 -13.62 16.33
C ASN A 249 13.71 -14.02 14.86
N GLN A 250 14.91 -14.28 14.39
CA GLN A 250 15.15 -14.77 13.04
C GLN A 250 14.93 -16.30 13.00
N GLY A 251 14.69 -16.83 11.80
CA GLY A 251 14.53 -18.27 11.60
C GLY A 251 13.90 -18.60 10.24
N LEU A 252 13.78 -19.88 9.93
CA LEU A 252 13.20 -20.35 8.68
C LEU A 252 11.73 -20.69 8.87
N VAL A 253 10.87 -20.18 7.97
CA VAL A 253 9.48 -20.60 7.84
C VAL A 253 9.27 -21.36 6.54
N ARG A 254 8.43 -22.39 6.55
CA ARG A 254 8.14 -23.26 5.39
C ARG A 254 6.65 -23.57 5.33
N LEU A 255 6.18 -23.89 4.13
CA LEU A 255 4.82 -24.43 3.95
C LEU A 255 4.57 -25.60 4.88
N ASP A 256 3.33 -25.76 5.28
CA ASP A 256 2.81 -26.80 6.18
C ASP A 256 3.34 -26.75 7.62
N MET A 257 4.18 -25.77 7.99
CA MET A 257 4.51 -25.57 9.39
C MET A 257 3.28 -25.21 10.20
N PRO A 258 3.09 -25.83 11.39
CA PRO A 258 1.99 -25.48 12.27
C PRO A 258 2.13 -24.03 12.76
N VAL A 259 0.98 -23.34 12.85
CA VAL A 259 0.86 -22.03 13.45
C VAL A 259 0.26 -22.25 14.86
N GLU A 260 1.05 -21.94 15.87
CA GLU A 260 0.62 -22.03 17.26
C GLU A 260 0.28 -20.65 17.79
N VAL A 261 -0.94 -20.49 18.31
CA VAL A 261 -1.36 -19.26 18.99
C VAL A 261 -0.90 -19.35 20.42
N LEU A 262 0.07 -18.52 20.80
CA LEU A 262 0.65 -18.49 22.16
C LEU A 262 -0.11 -17.56 23.09
N GLU A 263 -0.57 -16.42 22.57
CA GLU A 263 -1.38 -15.44 23.30
C GLU A 263 -2.49 -14.92 22.39
N THR A 264 -3.63 -14.61 23.01
CA THR A 264 -4.77 -13.97 22.36
C THR A 264 -5.06 -12.59 22.94
N ALA A 265 -5.78 -11.76 22.21
CA ALA A 265 -6.31 -10.47 22.65
C ALA A 265 -7.75 -10.32 22.17
N GLU A 266 -8.48 -9.39 22.76
CA GLU A 266 -9.82 -9.04 22.28
C GLU A 266 -9.71 -8.44 20.87
N PRO A 267 -10.43 -8.99 19.88
CA PRO A 267 -10.43 -8.44 18.53
C PRO A 267 -11.13 -7.08 18.48
N ARG A 268 -10.83 -6.28 17.47
CA ARG A 268 -11.62 -5.08 17.18
C ARG A 268 -13.08 -5.45 16.91
N VAL A 269 -13.99 -4.67 17.47
CA VAL A 269 -15.41 -4.79 17.15
C VAL A 269 -15.70 -3.92 15.93
N TYR A 270 -16.17 -4.55 14.87
CA TYR A 270 -16.55 -3.87 13.65
C TYR A 270 -18.06 -3.65 13.62
N ALA A 271 -18.50 -2.45 13.27
CA ALA A 271 -19.91 -2.17 13.06
C ALA A 271 -20.35 -2.78 11.72
N ASP A 272 -21.39 -3.58 11.73
CA ASP A 272 -22.03 -4.11 10.50
C ASP A 272 -22.88 -2.99 9.90
N ASN A 273 -22.31 -2.26 8.94
CA ASN A 273 -22.95 -1.16 8.25
C ASN A 273 -23.50 -1.66 6.91
N ALA A 274 -24.61 -2.35 6.92
CA ALA A 274 -25.27 -2.92 5.75
C ALA A 274 -25.92 -1.86 4.81
N HIS A 275 -25.42 -0.63 4.78
CA HIS A 275 -25.89 0.37 3.83
C HIS A 275 -25.10 0.29 2.53
N PRO A 276 -25.71 -0.06 1.40
CA PRO A 276 -25.05 -0.04 0.11
C PRO A 276 -24.58 1.38 -0.20
N LEU A 277 -23.26 1.52 -0.47
CA LEU A 277 -22.72 2.76 -1.00
C LEU A 277 -23.21 2.93 -2.45
N PRO A 278 -23.52 4.15 -2.89
CA PRO A 278 -24.03 4.38 -4.24
C PRO A 278 -22.99 3.95 -5.30
N ALA A 279 -23.49 3.35 -6.37
CA ALA A 279 -22.69 2.92 -7.51
C ALA A 279 -21.97 4.11 -8.18
N HIS A 280 -20.77 3.84 -8.71
CA HIS A 280 -20.01 4.84 -9.47
C HIS A 280 -20.53 4.95 -10.91
N THR A 281 -20.76 6.17 -11.33
CA THR A 281 -21.03 6.49 -12.73
C THR A 281 -20.08 7.62 -13.13
N HIS A 282 -18.95 7.30 -13.74
CA HIS A 282 -18.20 8.27 -14.53
C HIS A 282 -17.50 7.62 -15.71
N GLU A 283 -17.97 7.96 -16.91
CA GLU A 283 -17.19 7.91 -18.12
C GLU A 283 -16.20 9.09 -18.08
N GLU A 284 -14.92 8.80 -18.07
CA GLU A 284 -13.87 9.81 -18.14
C GLU A 284 -13.86 10.43 -19.55
N ARG A 285 -14.36 11.65 -19.68
CA ARG A 285 -13.90 12.55 -20.75
C ARG A 285 -12.65 13.24 -20.21
N LEU A 286 -11.50 12.84 -20.72
CA LEU A 286 -10.23 13.52 -20.47
C LEU A 286 -10.28 14.92 -21.09
N GLU A 287 -10.49 15.93 -20.28
CA GLU A 287 -10.28 17.32 -20.69
C GLU A 287 -8.79 17.58 -20.92
N PRO A 288 -8.42 18.53 -21.79
CA PRO A 288 -7.02 18.92 -21.96
C PRO A 288 -6.37 19.26 -20.62
N LEU A 289 -5.11 18.85 -20.44
CA LEU A 289 -4.34 19.15 -19.23
C LEU A 289 -4.20 20.67 -19.09
N HIS A 290 -4.62 21.20 -17.95
CA HIS A 290 -4.38 22.62 -17.61
C HIS A 290 -3.97 22.76 -16.15
N SER A 291 -3.26 23.84 -15.87
CA SER A 291 -2.82 24.17 -14.51
C SER A 291 -3.95 24.78 -13.70
N VAL A 292 -4.00 24.45 -12.41
CA VAL A 292 -4.92 25.03 -11.41
C VAL A 292 -4.13 25.52 -10.21
N LEU A 293 -4.47 26.70 -9.68
CA LEU A 293 -3.91 27.20 -8.42
C LEU A 293 -4.68 26.57 -7.25
N ILE A 294 -3.97 26.02 -6.29
CA ILE A 294 -4.55 25.42 -5.08
C ILE A 294 -4.02 26.16 -3.87
N GLU A 295 -4.92 26.80 -3.14
CA GLU A 295 -4.63 27.56 -1.92
C GLU A 295 -5.23 26.80 -0.73
N THR A 296 -4.43 26.62 0.34
CA THR A 296 -4.84 25.90 1.53
C THR A 296 -4.72 26.76 2.77
N HIS A 297 -5.76 26.74 3.61
CA HIS A 297 -5.87 27.52 4.84
C HIS A 297 -6.04 26.61 6.07
N GLY A 298 -5.49 27.00 7.20
CA GLY A 298 -5.87 26.46 8.52
C GLY A 298 -5.01 25.37 9.12
N ILE A 299 -3.86 24.95 8.54
CA ILE A 299 -2.96 23.95 9.14
C ILE A 299 -1.69 24.54 9.73
N ALA A 300 -1.05 25.49 9.05
CA ALA A 300 0.21 26.12 9.45
C ALA A 300 0.02 27.56 9.91
N SER A 301 1.09 28.17 10.38
CA SER A 301 1.14 29.61 10.64
C SER A 301 1.00 30.45 9.36
N GLU A 302 1.14 29.82 8.19
CA GLU A 302 1.03 30.44 6.88
C GLU A 302 0.18 29.58 5.95
N ASP A 303 -0.60 30.24 5.10
CA ASP A 303 -1.37 29.61 4.03
C ASP A 303 -0.40 29.09 2.95
N ILE A 304 -0.66 27.90 2.40
CA ILE A 304 0.17 27.28 1.37
C ILE A 304 -0.56 27.39 0.04
N ALA A 305 0.11 27.96 -0.97
CA ALA A 305 -0.38 28.03 -2.33
C ALA A 305 0.60 27.35 -3.30
N PHE A 306 0.08 26.54 -4.23
CA PHE A 306 0.88 25.86 -5.23
C PHE A 306 0.10 25.66 -6.54
N THR A 307 0.82 25.39 -7.62
CA THR A 307 0.23 25.09 -8.92
C THR A 307 0.09 23.56 -9.07
N GLY A 308 -1.15 23.12 -9.20
CA GLY A 308 -1.53 21.75 -9.52
C GLY A 308 -2.07 21.61 -10.94
N ASN A 309 -2.85 20.55 -11.18
CA ASN A 309 -3.44 20.25 -12.48
C ASN A 309 -4.82 19.58 -12.33
N ASN A 310 -5.51 19.42 -13.47
CA ASN A 310 -6.85 18.83 -13.58
C ASN A 310 -6.85 17.32 -13.92
N HIS A 311 -5.73 16.60 -13.74
CA HIS A 311 -5.63 15.17 -14.03
C HIS A 311 -5.37 14.30 -12.79
N HIS A 312 -4.69 14.84 -11.78
CA HIS A 312 -4.38 14.11 -10.56
C HIS A 312 -5.41 14.38 -9.46
N THR A 313 -5.59 13.42 -8.55
CA THR A 313 -6.47 13.67 -7.40
C THR A 313 -5.94 14.82 -6.55
N LEU A 314 -6.84 15.52 -5.91
CA LEU A 314 -6.46 16.62 -5.01
C LEU A 314 -5.55 16.12 -3.87
N LEU A 315 -5.76 14.89 -3.38
CA LEU A 315 -4.92 14.30 -2.35
C LEU A 315 -3.47 14.13 -2.82
N ASP A 316 -3.28 13.57 -3.99
CA ASP A 316 -1.93 13.31 -4.53
C ASP A 316 -1.17 14.63 -4.76
N GLN A 317 -1.87 15.67 -5.18
CA GLN A 317 -1.28 17.00 -5.37
C GLN A 317 -0.93 17.68 -4.03
N LEU A 318 -1.80 17.58 -3.02
CA LEU A 318 -1.51 18.10 -1.68
C LEU A 318 -0.28 17.41 -1.06
N GLU A 319 -0.21 16.09 -1.17
CA GLU A 319 0.95 15.32 -0.67
C GLU A 319 2.23 15.62 -1.45
N ALA A 320 2.16 15.80 -2.77
CA ALA A 320 3.30 16.18 -3.60
C ALA A 320 3.92 17.51 -3.20
N HIS A 321 3.10 18.42 -2.64
CA HIS A 321 3.55 19.72 -2.15
C HIS A 321 3.72 19.77 -0.62
N ASN A 322 3.87 18.60 0.02
CA ASN A 322 4.09 18.46 1.47
C ASN A 322 3.01 19.10 2.35
N VAL A 323 1.79 19.22 1.83
CA VAL A 323 0.65 19.69 2.61
C VAL A 323 0.15 18.54 3.49
N PRO A 324 0.21 18.65 4.84
CA PRO A 324 -0.13 17.56 5.73
C PRO A 324 -1.64 17.34 5.76
N ILE A 325 -2.10 16.32 5.05
CA ILE A 325 -3.50 15.89 5.03
C ILE A 325 -3.64 14.46 5.53
N PRO A 326 -4.54 14.16 6.49
CA PRO A 326 -4.81 12.79 6.88
C PRO A 326 -5.39 11.99 5.71
N SER A 327 -4.86 10.81 5.44
CA SER A 327 -5.38 9.90 4.42
C SER A 327 -5.29 8.45 4.90
N SER A 328 -6.21 7.58 4.41
CA SER A 328 -6.22 6.15 4.72
C SER A 328 -6.57 5.33 3.47
N CYS A 329 -7.86 5.09 3.18
CA CYS A 329 -8.29 4.19 2.11
C CYS A 329 -7.94 4.68 0.69
N ARG A 330 -7.80 5.99 0.46
CA ARG A 330 -7.55 6.64 -0.85
C ARG A 330 -8.59 6.28 -1.93
N ALA A 331 -9.80 5.91 -1.52
CA ALA A 331 -10.86 5.39 -2.38
C ALA A 331 -12.20 6.12 -2.23
N GLY A 332 -12.22 7.24 -1.50
CA GLY A 332 -13.46 7.99 -1.27
C GLY A 332 -14.41 7.34 -0.27
N LEU A 333 -13.96 6.36 0.52
CA LEU A 333 -14.80 5.54 1.38
C LEU A 333 -14.71 5.91 2.86
N CYS A 334 -13.49 6.02 3.42
CA CYS A 334 -13.29 6.21 4.85
C CYS A 334 -13.57 7.64 5.36
N GLY A 335 -13.47 8.64 4.50
CA GLY A 335 -13.69 10.04 4.85
C GLY A 335 -12.52 10.72 5.57
N THR A 336 -11.37 10.05 5.73
CA THR A 336 -10.18 10.58 6.43
C THR A 336 -9.62 11.83 5.75
N CYS A 337 -9.55 11.84 4.41
CA CYS A 337 -9.01 12.95 3.61
C CYS A 337 -10.05 14.07 3.33
N ARG A 338 -11.03 14.24 4.23
CA ARG A 338 -12.09 15.25 4.06
C ARG A 338 -11.54 16.65 4.30
N VAL A 339 -11.73 17.53 3.33
CA VAL A 339 -11.43 18.96 3.38
C VAL A 339 -12.67 19.79 3.11
N THR A 340 -12.63 21.08 3.42
CA THR A 340 -13.70 22.02 3.07
C THR A 340 -13.28 22.77 1.82
N LEU A 341 -14.09 22.72 0.78
CA LEU A 341 -13.96 23.54 -0.42
C LEU A 341 -14.55 24.91 -0.13
N LEU A 342 -13.74 25.95 -0.11
CA LEU A 342 -14.17 27.32 0.12
C LEU A 342 -14.57 27.99 -1.19
N SER A 343 -13.83 27.72 -2.27
CA SER A 343 -14.14 28.20 -3.62
C SER A 343 -13.52 27.28 -4.69
N GLY A 344 -14.06 27.33 -5.91
CA GLY A 344 -13.65 26.55 -7.05
C GLY A 344 -14.52 25.32 -7.28
N GLU A 345 -14.15 24.51 -8.29
CA GLU A 345 -14.91 23.34 -8.73
C GLU A 345 -14.00 22.12 -8.81
N VAL A 346 -14.55 20.95 -8.49
CA VAL A 346 -13.88 19.64 -8.57
C VAL A 346 -14.76 18.64 -9.32
N THR A 347 -14.10 17.70 -10.01
CA THR A 347 -14.78 16.49 -10.50
C THR A 347 -14.76 15.45 -9.39
N ALA A 348 -15.94 15.01 -8.99
CA ALA A 348 -16.09 13.91 -8.06
C ALA A 348 -15.87 12.57 -8.78
N LEU A 349 -14.92 11.78 -8.34
CA LEU A 349 -14.68 10.41 -8.84
C LEU A 349 -15.62 9.39 -8.19
N THR A 350 -16.32 9.76 -7.14
CA THR A 350 -17.28 8.91 -6.42
C THR A 350 -18.49 9.74 -5.98
N ASN A 351 -19.67 9.13 -5.93
CA ASN A 351 -20.89 9.82 -5.47
C ASN A 351 -20.80 10.32 -4.01
N SER A 352 -19.90 9.75 -3.22
CA SER A 352 -19.64 10.14 -1.83
C SER A 352 -18.56 11.22 -1.69
N ALA A 353 -17.88 11.57 -2.80
CA ALA A 353 -16.72 12.47 -2.76
C ALA A 353 -17.07 13.90 -2.39
N VAL A 354 -18.28 14.37 -2.71
CA VAL A 354 -18.74 15.73 -2.45
C VAL A 354 -20.06 15.70 -1.65
N ARG A 355 -20.08 16.42 -0.52
CA ARG A 355 -21.26 16.62 0.31
C ARG A 355 -21.32 18.07 0.78
N GLY A 356 -22.07 18.91 0.04
CA GLY A 356 -22.07 20.35 0.24
C GLY A 356 -20.67 20.93 0.02
N ASP A 357 -20.16 21.65 1.00
CA ASP A 357 -18.79 22.22 1.00
C ASP A 357 -17.69 21.21 1.42
N LYS A 358 -18.03 19.98 1.79
CA LYS A 358 -17.09 18.95 2.20
C LYS A 358 -16.76 18.04 1.04
N ILE A 359 -15.47 17.91 0.73
CA ILE A 359 -14.98 17.04 -0.34
C ILE A 359 -13.95 16.04 0.21
N LEU A 360 -13.84 14.88 -0.46
CA LEU A 360 -12.82 13.88 -0.17
C LEU A 360 -11.66 14.06 -1.15
N ALA A 361 -10.55 14.57 -0.68
CA ALA A 361 -9.42 14.93 -1.54
C ALA A 361 -8.90 13.75 -2.40
N CYS A 362 -8.97 12.51 -1.90
CA CYS A 362 -8.57 11.32 -2.65
C CYS A 362 -9.54 10.91 -3.78
N SER A 363 -10.69 11.55 -3.89
CA SER A 363 -11.74 11.22 -4.86
C SER A 363 -12.30 12.45 -5.54
N CYS A 364 -11.52 13.52 -5.55
CA CYS A 364 -11.83 14.76 -6.27
C CYS A 364 -10.61 15.16 -7.12
N ILE A 365 -10.87 15.57 -8.36
CA ILE A 365 -9.88 16.16 -9.27
C ILE A 365 -10.21 17.64 -9.42
N PRO A 366 -9.24 18.56 -9.25
CA PRO A 366 -9.45 19.98 -9.45
C PRO A 366 -9.93 20.31 -10.90
N ARG A 367 -10.90 21.18 -11.03
CA ARG A 367 -11.36 21.70 -12.33
C ARG A 367 -10.95 23.15 -12.55
N THR A 368 -11.00 23.94 -11.52
CA THR A 368 -10.65 25.35 -11.50
C THR A 368 -9.68 25.62 -10.35
N ASN A 369 -9.23 26.85 -10.21
CA ASN A 369 -8.50 27.25 -9.02
C ASN A 369 -9.31 26.96 -7.77
N LEU A 370 -8.68 26.40 -6.74
CA LEU A 370 -9.32 25.97 -5.51
C LEU A 370 -8.83 26.75 -4.30
N GLN A 371 -9.76 27.07 -3.40
CA GLN A 371 -9.44 27.47 -2.03
C GLN A 371 -9.98 26.42 -1.07
N LEU A 372 -9.14 25.91 -0.21
CA LEU A 372 -9.41 24.78 0.68
C LEU A 372 -9.18 25.17 2.14
N LYS A 373 -10.07 24.75 3.02
CA LYS A 373 -9.82 24.78 4.46
C LYS A 373 -9.54 23.35 4.93
N LEU A 374 -8.34 23.16 5.47
CA LEU A 374 -7.87 21.87 5.97
C LEU A 374 -8.19 21.73 7.47
N ARG A 375 -8.36 20.49 7.94
CA ARG A 375 -8.55 20.21 9.37
C ARG A 375 -7.21 20.09 10.06
N ARG A 376 -7.05 20.67 11.25
CA ARG A 376 -5.90 20.36 12.11
C ARG A 376 -5.90 18.87 12.44
N LYS A 377 -4.71 18.24 12.36
CA LYS A 377 -4.50 16.90 12.92
C LYS A 377 -4.75 17.00 14.43
N VAL A 378 -5.83 16.44 14.93
CA VAL A 378 -5.99 16.24 16.37
C VAL A 378 -4.95 15.17 16.72
N ARG A 379 -3.95 15.50 17.50
CA ARG A 379 -3.06 14.51 18.15
C ARG A 379 -3.91 13.87 19.25
N GLU A 380 -4.33 12.63 19.05
CA GLU A 380 -4.71 11.72 20.11
C GLU A 380 -3.46 11.02 20.63
#